data_56404479e302a6a58f3be913ac4c9b6d
#
_entry.id   56404479e302a6a58f3be913ac4c9b6d
#
_cell.length_a   1.000
_cell.length_b   1.000
_cell.length_c   1.000
_cell.angle_alpha   90.00
_cell.angle_beta   90.00
_cell.angle_gamma   90.00
#
_symmetry.space_group_name_H-M   'P 1'
#
loop_
_entity.id
_entity.type
_entity.pdbx_description
1 polymer ?
#
loop_
_entity_poly.entity_id
_entity_poly.type
_entity_poly.pdbx_seq_one_letter_code
_entity_poly.pdbx_strand_id
1 'polypeptide(L)'
;MARTDDDSWDPASGVGATATMVAAGRAMATKDPRRLINDPFAEPLVRAVGIDFFVAMLDDTPGTSAFPDSSPERMEAMIAGMAMRTKFFDDYFTTTAACVRQAVILASGLDSRAFRLAWPPGTVVYEIDQPAVIDF
;
A
#
# COMPACT_ATOMS: atom_id res chain seq x y z
N MET A 1 9.94 -18.58 9.46
CA MET A 1 10.03 -18.16 10.86
C MET A 1 8.72 -18.52 11.53
N ALA A 2 8.71 -19.14 12.70
CA ALA A 2 7.46 -19.40 13.41
C ALA A 2 6.97 -18.09 14.02
N ARG A 3 5.65 -17.87 13.95
CA ARG A 3 4.99 -16.70 14.52
C ARG A 3 5.01 -16.79 16.05
N THR A 4 5.26 -15.68 16.75
CA THR A 4 5.26 -15.60 18.21
C THR A 4 4.27 -14.54 18.67
N ASP A 5 3.83 -14.62 19.93
CA ASP A 5 2.93 -13.63 20.52
C ASP A 5 3.62 -12.26 20.75
N ASP A 6 4.96 -12.22 20.64
CA ASP A 6 5.78 -11.02 20.80
C ASP A 6 6.07 -10.32 19.45
N ASP A 7 5.48 -10.76 18.34
CA ASP A 7 5.67 -10.13 17.04
C ASP A 7 5.14 -8.69 17.06
N SER A 8 5.98 -7.73 16.64
CA SER A 8 5.56 -6.34 16.47
C SER A 8 4.76 -6.16 15.18
N TRP A 9 3.64 -5.45 15.28
CA TRP A 9 2.76 -5.10 14.16
C TRP A 9 2.76 -3.60 13.87
N ASP A 10 3.65 -2.86 14.53
CA ASP A 10 3.88 -1.46 14.23
C ASP A 10 4.29 -1.30 12.75
N PRO A 11 3.66 -0.38 11.98
CA PRO A 11 4.00 -0.11 10.58
C PRO A 11 5.48 0.18 10.32
N ALA A 12 6.22 0.68 11.32
CA ALA A 12 7.65 0.99 11.22
C ALA A 12 8.56 -0.22 11.47
N SER A 13 8.05 -1.32 12.00
CA SER A 13 8.90 -2.44 12.42
C SER A 13 8.28 -3.82 12.16
N GLY A 14 9.10 -4.85 12.15
CA GLY A 14 8.66 -6.23 12.09
C GLY A 14 7.77 -6.53 10.89
N VAL A 15 6.63 -7.18 11.14
CA VAL A 15 5.66 -7.57 10.11
C VAL A 15 4.97 -6.35 9.51
N GLY A 16 4.76 -5.28 10.29
CA GLY A 16 4.12 -4.03 9.84
C GLY A 16 4.88 -3.34 8.72
N ALA A 17 6.22 -3.45 8.68
CA ALA A 17 7.03 -2.89 7.59
C ALA A 17 6.65 -3.44 6.21
N THR A 18 6.03 -4.62 6.13
CA THR A 18 5.53 -5.16 4.86
C THR A 18 4.37 -4.34 4.29
N ALA A 19 3.50 -3.80 5.16
CA ALA A 19 2.43 -2.90 4.75
C ALA A 19 3.01 -1.59 4.17
N THR A 20 4.07 -1.06 4.81
CA THR A 20 4.78 0.13 4.35
C THR A 20 5.46 -0.11 3.00
N MET A 21 6.05 -1.27 2.78
CA MET A 21 6.61 -1.66 1.49
C MET A 21 5.54 -1.67 0.38
N VAL A 22 4.36 -2.23 0.66
CA VAL A 22 3.25 -2.24 -0.31
C VAL A 22 2.74 -0.83 -0.59
N ALA A 23 2.64 0.02 0.43
CA ALA A 23 2.27 1.42 0.25
C ALA A 23 3.31 2.19 -0.59
N ALA A 24 4.61 1.99 -0.34
CA ALA A 24 5.68 2.58 -1.14
C ALA A 24 5.59 2.16 -2.62
N GLY A 25 5.33 0.87 -2.88
CA GLY A 25 5.10 0.38 -4.25
C GLY A 25 3.88 1.05 -4.92
N ARG A 26 2.79 1.29 -4.19
CA ARG A 26 1.62 2.04 -4.73
C ARG A 26 1.96 3.50 -5.00
N ALA A 27 2.74 4.13 -4.12
CA ALA A 27 3.17 5.53 -4.32
C ALA A 27 4.01 5.67 -5.60
N MET A 28 4.97 4.76 -5.82
CA MET A 28 5.76 4.72 -7.05
C MET A 28 4.89 4.46 -8.28
N ALA A 29 3.96 3.51 -8.19
CA ALA A 29 3.04 3.19 -9.27
C ALA A 29 2.08 4.35 -9.61
N THR A 30 1.76 5.20 -8.63
CA THR A 30 0.97 6.41 -8.84
C THR A 30 1.75 7.48 -9.64
N LYS A 31 3.08 7.53 -9.47
CA LYS A 31 3.97 8.43 -10.23
C LYS A 31 4.32 7.89 -11.64
N ASP A 32 4.03 6.63 -11.90
CA ASP A 32 4.34 5.98 -13.19
C ASP A 32 3.61 6.67 -14.35
N PRO A 33 4.31 6.98 -15.45
CA PRO A 33 3.71 7.67 -16.61
C PRO A 33 2.56 6.91 -17.26
N ARG A 34 2.47 5.60 -17.06
CA ARG A 34 1.35 4.75 -17.52
C ARG A 34 0.02 5.04 -16.80
N ARG A 35 0.08 5.65 -15.61
CA ARG A 35 -1.10 6.08 -14.82
C ARG A 35 -2.17 5.01 -14.66
N LEU A 36 -1.77 3.77 -14.41
CA LEU A 36 -2.69 2.65 -14.22
C LEU A 36 -3.50 2.77 -12.93
N ILE A 37 -2.95 3.43 -11.92
CA ILE A 37 -3.58 3.70 -10.62
C ILE A 37 -3.35 5.15 -10.21
N ASN A 38 -4.17 5.61 -9.26
CA ASN A 38 -3.96 6.85 -8.55
C ASN A 38 -4.26 6.65 -7.07
N ASP A 39 -3.22 6.63 -6.24
CA ASP A 39 -3.33 6.53 -4.79
C ASP A 39 -2.67 7.74 -4.11
N PRO A 40 -3.42 8.83 -3.90
CA PRO A 40 -2.87 10.06 -3.33
C PRO A 40 -2.49 9.91 -1.84
N PHE A 41 -2.94 8.84 -1.17
CA PHE A 41 -2.63 8.58 0.23
C PHE A 41 -1.35 7.76 0.43
N ALA A 42 -0.93 6.99 -0.57
CA ALA A 42 0.17 6.05 -0.41
C ALA A 42 1.48 6.73 0.01
N GLU A 43 1.89 7.80 -0.66
CA GLU A 43 3.12 8.52 -0.32
C GLU A 43 3.05 9.21 1.06
N PRO A 44 1.98 9.96 1.41
CA PRO A 44 1.82 10.52 2.75
C PRO A 44 1.88 9.47 3.87
N LEU A 45 1.26 8.31 3.69
CA LEU A 45 1.30 7.21 4.67
C LEU A 45 2.72 6.69 4.86
N VAL A 46 3.47 6.43 3.78
CA VAL A 46 4.87 5.98 3.86
C VAL A 46 5.73 7.00 4.60
N ARG A 47 5.56 8.29 4.31
CA ARG A 47 6.31 9.37 4.98
C ARG A 47 5.94 9.50 6.45
N ALA A 48 4.67 9.29 6.81
CA ALA A 48 4.21 9.32 8.19
C ALA A 48 4.80 8.16 9.02
N VAL A 49 4.92 6.95 8.45
CA VAL A 49 5.61 5.82 9.09
C VAL A 49 7.10 6.12 9.28
N GLY A 50 7.75 6.79 8.32
CA GLY A 50 9.09 7.34 8.47
C GLY A 50 10.22 6.31 8.41
N ILE A 51 10.05 5.15 7.75
CA ILE A 51 11.18 4.23 7.51
C ILE A 51 12.07 4.84 6.42
N ASP A 52 13.29 5.24 6.81
CA ASP A 52 14.25 5.94 5.95
C ASP A 52 14.43 5.28 4.58
N PHE A 53 14.52 3.96 4.55
CA PHE A 53 14.66 3.18 3.33
C PHE A 53 13.51 3.44 2.33
N PHE A 54 12.26 3.42 2.78
CA PHE A 54 11.12 3.64 1.90
C PHE A 54 10.95 5.11 1.53
N VAL A 55 11.29 6.02 2.44
CA VAL A 55 11.28 7.46 2.15
C VAL A 55 12.31 7.80 1.09
N ALA A 56 13.54 7.30 1.22
CA ALA A 56 14.62 7.49 0.23
C ALA A 56 14.24 6.92 -1.15
N MET A 57 13.54 5.78 -1.17
CA MET A 57 13.03 5.16 -2.41
C MET A 57 12.00 6.05 -3.12
N LEU A 58 11.16 6.79 -2.37
CA LEU A 58 10.17 7.72 -2.94
C LEU A 58 10.80 9.01 -3.46
N ASP A 59 11.91 9.43 -2.86
CA ASP A 59 12.61 10.67 -3.21
C ASP A 59 13.55 10.51 -4.42
N ASP A 60 13.72 9.26 -4.94
CA ASP A 60 14.63 8.93 -6.04
C ASP A 60 16.01 9.57 -5.86
N THR A 61 16.53 9.52 -4.63
CA THR A 61 17.78 10.20 -4.26
C THR A 61 18.97 9.50 -4.90
N PRO A 62 19.74 10.17 -5.78
CA PRO A 62 20.93 9.57 -6.38
C PRO A 62 21.90 9.04 -5.32
N GLY A 63 22.31 7.77 -5.45
CA GLY A 63 23.23 7.12 -4.51
C GLY A 63 22.55 6.44 -3.32
N THR A 64 21.25 6.60 -3.13
CA THR A 64 20.44 5.85 -2.16
C THR A 64 19.55 4.83 -2.87
N SER A 65 20.08 4.15 -3.89
CA SER A 65 19.33 3.03 -4.48
C SER A 65 19.00 2.04 -3.37
N ALA A 66 17.73 2.00 -2.98
CA ALA A 66 17.21 1.06 -2.01
C ALA A 66 17.46 -0.40 -2.42
N PHE A 67 17.81 -0.58 -3.69
CA PHE A 67 18.16 -1.86 -4.30
C PHE A 67 19.42 -1.69 -5.16
N PRO A 68 20.63 -1.59 -4.57
CA PRO A 68 21.87 -1.37 -5.31
C PRO A 68 22.13 -2.42 -6.41
N ASP A 69 21.59 -3.62 -6.24
CA ASP A 69 21.74 -4.74 -7.19
C ASP A 69 20.52 -4.90 -8.13
N SER A 70 19.55 -3.98 -8.10
CA SER A 70 18.36 -4.06 -8.97
C SER A 70 18.62 -3.38 -10.29
N SER A 71 18.45 -4.13 -11.37
CA SER A 71 18.44 -3.51 -12.70
C SER A 71 17.20 -2.60 -12.86
N PRO A 72 17.29 -1.56 -13.71
CA PRO A 72 16.14 -0.71 -14.04
C PRO A 72 14.90 -1.52 -14.48
N GLU A 73 15.12 -2.59 -15.23
CA GLU A 73 14.03 -3.47 -15.72
C GLU A 73 13.32 -4.20 -14.57
N ARG A 74 14.05 -4.63 -13.54
CA ARG A 74 13.46 -5.24 -12.35
C ARG A 74 12.63 -4.26 -11.55
N MET A 75 13.13 -3.04 -11.41
CA MET A 75 12.39 -1.97 -10.73
C MET A 75 11.10 -1.64 -11.49
N GLU A 76 11.19 -1.48 -12.81
CA GLU A 76 10.03 -1.25 -13.66
C GLU A 76 9.00 -2.39 -13.57
N ALA A 77 9.44 -3.64 -13.60
CA ALA A 77 8.58 -4.81 -13.45
C ALA A 77 7.89 -4.83 -12.07
N MET A 78 8.58 -4.46 -11.00
CA MET A 78 8.02 -4.37 -9.66
C MET A 78 6.93 -3.30 -9.58
N ILE A 79 7.20 -2.10 -10.10
CA ILE A 79 6.22 -0.99 -10.15
C ILE A 79 5.01 -1.39 -10.98
N ALA A 80 5.22 -1.98 -12.16
CA ALA A 80 4.15 -2.46 -13.03
C ALA A 80 3.31 -3.54 -12.33
N GLY A 81 3.94 -4.50 -11.67
CA GLY A 81 3.26 -5.54 -10.90
C GLY A 81 2.39 -4.96 -9.79
N MET A 82 2.91 -3.96 -9.05
CA MET A 82 2.15 -3.28 -8.00
C MET A 82 0.96 -2.51 -8.58
N ALA A 83 1.16 -1.80 -9.71
CA ALA A 83 0.09 -1.09 -10.39
C ALA A 83 -1.03 -2.04 -10.85
N MET A 84 -0.66 -3.16 -11.49
CA MET A 84 -1.62 -4.16 -11.96
C MET A 84 -2.39 -4.80 -10.81
N ARG A 85 -1.69 -5.21 -9.73
CA ARG A 85 -2.33 -5.76 -8.53
C ARG A 85 -3.32 -4.76 -7.93
N THR A 86 -2.91 -3.52 -7.77
CA THR A 86 -3.76 -2.48 -7.17
C THR A 86 -4.99 -2.23 -8.04
N LYS A 87 -4.79 -2.03 -9.34
CA LYS A 87 -5.88 -1.83 -10.28
C LYS A 87 -6.87 -3.00 -10.29
N PHE A 88 -6.38 -4.24 -10.31
CA PHE A 88 -7.24 -5.42 -10.29
C PHE A 88 -8.19 -5.41 -9.08
N PHE A 89 -7.66 -5.15 -7.88
CA PHE A 89 -8.50 -5.11 -6.69
C PHE A 89 -9.40 -3.87 -6.63
N ASP A 90 -8.96 -2.74 -7.13
CA ASP A 90 -9.78 -1.54 -7.21
C ASP A 90 -10.99 -1.76 -8.13
N ASP A 91 -10.76 -2.33 -9.30
CA ASP A 91 -11.81 -2.68 -10.25
C ASP A 91 -12.77 -3.72 -9.64
N TYR A 92 -12.26 -4.72 -8.92
CA TYR A 92 -13.06 -5.73 -8.23
C TYR A 92 -13.97 -5.07 -7.19
N PHE A 93 -13.44 -4.26 -6.28
CA PHE A 93 -14.24 -3.59 -5.27
C PHE A 93 -15.28 -2.65 -5.88
N THR A 94 -14.88 -1.85 -6.86
CA THR A 94 -15.78 -0.89 -7.52
C THR A 94 -16.93 -1.61 -8.23
N THR A 95 -16.64 -2.73 -8.92
CA THR A 95 -17.66 -3.52 -9.61
C THR A 95 -18.59 -4.22 -8.62
N THR A 96 -18.02 -4.84 -7.57
CA THR A 96 -18.79 -5.60 -6.57
C THR A 96 -19.64 -4.69 -5.70
N ALA A 97 -19.16 -3.48 -5.39
CA ALA A 97 -19.88 -2.50 -4.58
C ALA A 97 -21.21 -2.06 -5.23
N ALA A 98 -21.40 -2.26 -6.53
CA ALA A 98 -22.69 -2.04 -7.18
C ALA A 98 -23.80 -2.94 -6.60
N CYS A 99 -23.43 -4.13 -6.10
CA CYS A 99 -24.37 -5.16 -5.62
C CYS A 99 -24.37 -5.33 -4.09
N VAL A 100 -23.34 -4.83 -3.39
CA VAL A 100 -23.18 -4.99 -1.94
C VAL A 100 -23.07 -3.64 -1.25
N ARG A 101 -23.38 -3.60 0.05
CA ARG A 101 -23.31 -2.38 0.87
C ARG A 101 -22.36 -2.51 2.04
N GLN A 102 -21.67 -3.62 2.13
CA GLN A 102 -20.65 -3.85 3.14
C GLN A 102 -19.41 -4.44 2.49
N ALA A 103 -18.26 -3.89 2.80
CA ALA A 103 -16.96 -4.39 2.39
C ALA A 103 -16.08 -4.58 3.62
N VAL A 104 -15.27 -5.63 3.62
CA VAL A 104 -14.30 -5.90 4.69
C VAL A 104 -12.92 -5.98 4.08
N ILE A 105 -11.99 -5.20 4.61
CA ILE A 105 -10.56 -5.25 4.29
C ILE A 105 -9.86 -5.88 5.50
N LEU A 106 -9.56 -7.16 5.39
CA LEU A 106 -8.86 -7.91 6.44
C LEU A 106 -7.35 -7.74 6.30
N ALA A 107 -6.67 -7.53 7.42
CA ALA A 107 -5.25 -7.18 7.46
C ALA A 107 -4.99 -5.94 6.57
N SER A 108 -5.70 -4.85 6.90
CA SER A 108 -5.75 -3.65 6.07
C SER A 108 -4.39 -2.97 5.93
N GLY A 109 -3.56 -3.01 6.97
CA GLY A 109 -2.26 -2.34 6.95
C GLY A 109 -2.40 -0.87 6.59
N LEU A 110 -1.68 -0.45 5.57
CA LEU A 110 -1.77 0.91 4.99
C LEU A 110 -2.64 0.92 3.71
N ASP A 111 -3.71 0.13 3.66
CA ASP A 111 -4.66 0.18 2.54
C ASP A 111 -5.41 1.52 2.54
N SER A 112 -5.59 2.10 1.38
CA SER A 112 -6.27 3.40 1.22
C SER A 112 -7.62 3.30 0.51
N ARG A 113 -8.08 2.08 0.17
CA ARG A 113 -9.29 1.89 -0.64
C ARG A 113 -10.54 2.40 0.03
N ALA A 114 -10.62 2.31 1.37
CA ALA A 114 -11.74 2.85 2.13
C ALA A 114 -11.94 4.34 1.87
N PHE A 115 -10.85 5.07 1.63
CA PHE A 115 -10.83 6.53 1.52
C PHE A 115 -10.79 7.03 0.07
N ARG A 116 -10.17 6.28 -0.85
CA ARG A 116 -9.93 6.75 -2.23
C ARG A 116 -10.89 6.21 -3.28
N LEU A 117 -11.55 5.07 -3.03
CA LEU A 117 -12.51 4.54 -4.00
C LEU A 117 -13.85 5.24 -3.90
N ALA A 118 -14.52 5.36 -5.04
CA ALA A 118 -15.86 5.93 -5.13
C ALA A 118 -16.90 4.88 -4.71
N TRP A 119 -17.08 4.71 -3.42
CA TRP A 119 -18.09 3.80 -2.88
C TRP A 119 -19.50 4.34 -3.11
N PRO A 120 -20.47 3.48 -3.48
CA PRO A 120 -21.86 3.88 -3.58
C PRO A 120 -22.40 4.43 -2.25
N PRO A 121 -23.37 5.37 -2.27
CA PRO A 121 -23.99 5.87 -1.06
C PRO A 121 -24.54 4.76 -0.17
N GLY A 122 -24.26 4.83 1.13
CA GLY A 122 -24.68 3.83 2.11
C GLY A 122 -23.80 2.58 2.18
N THR A 123 -22.69 2.53 1.45
CA THR A 123 -21.68 1.49 1.63
C THR A 123 -20.88 1.75 2.92
N VAL A 124 -20.70 0.69 3.71
CA VAL A 124 -19.85 0.69 4.90
C VAL A 124 -18.63 -0.17 4.62
N VAL A 125 -17.45 0.38 4.85
CA VAL A 125 -16.17 -0.32 4.72
C VAL A 125 -15.61 -0.57 6.12
N TYR A 126 -15.33 -1.82 6.43
CA TYR A 126 -14.71 -2.23 7.68
C TYR A 126 -13.24 -2.57 7.41
N GLU A 127 -12.35 -1.92 8.14
CA GLU A 127 -10.93 -2.26 8.15
C GLU A 127 -10.62 -3.03 9.43
N ILE A 128 -9.97 -4.18 9.28
CA ILE A 128 -9.65 -5.07 10.39
C ILE A 128 -8.15 -5.33 10.37
N ASP A 129 -7.47 -4.88 11.43
CA ASP A 129 -6.05 -5.13 11.64
C ASP A 129 -5.73 -5.11 13.15
N GLN A 130 -4.45 -5.21 13.51
CA GLN A 130 -3.98 -5.03 14.87
C GLN A 130 -4.23 -3.58 15.35
N PRO A 131 -4.50 -3.38 16.66
CA PRO A 131 -4.82 -2.05 17.19
C PRO A 131 -3.80 -0.97 16.79
N ALA A 132 -2.50 -1.26 16.87
CA ALA A 132 -1.45 -0.30 16.53
C ALA A 132 -1.46 0.12 15.04
N VAL A 133 -2.02 -0.71 14.15
CA VAL A 133 -2.16 -0.39 12.73
C VAL A 133 -3.41 0.46 12.49
N ILE A 134 -4.49 0.16 13.20
CA ILE A 134 -5.75 0.92 13.07
C ILE A 134 -5.65 2.31 13.71
N ASP A 135 -4.88 2.44 14.81
CA ASP A 135 -4.67 3.70 15.51
C ASP A 135 -3.72 4.66 14.76
N PHE A 136 -2.92 4.15 13.81
CA PHE A 136 -2.02 4.93 12.97
C PHE A 136 -2.80 5.75 11.93
#